data_52416db284b416c36d15fc5f2ce89530
#
_entry.id   52416db284b416c36d15fc5f2ce89530
#
_cell.length_a   1.000
_cell.length_b   1.000
_cell.length_c   1.000
_cell.angle_alpha   90.00
_cell.angle_beta   90.00
_cell.angle_gamma   90.00
#
_symmetry.space_group_name_H-M   'P 1'
#
loop_
_entity.id
_entity.type
_entity.pdbx_description
1 polymer ?
#
loop_
_entity_poly.entity_id
_entity_poly.type
_entity_poly.pdbx_seq_one_letter_code
_entity_poly.pdbx_strand_id
1 'polypeptide(L)'
;INQAMLLFNLLPVVPLDGGRIMQTLFHLWLPYAKAQRLGVLCSFAALPVIFLSGCMRDAAGMITLFVLFIQELMQHARLTEERMSFYRYRLSHPFLGRRKVHAQHDLYRNRTNYLQEGTQLIDERTWLKRLFHCRSGQNMI
;
A
#
# COMPACT_ATOMS: atom_id res chain seq x y z
N ILE A 1 -24.99 0.46 20.40
CA ILE A 1 -24.92 0.46 18.93
C ILE A 1 -23.59 1.09 18.46
N ASN A 2 -23.19 2.23 19.04
CA ASN A 2 -21.98 2.93 18.62
C ASN A 2 -20.67 2.17 18.91
N GLN A 3 -20.59 1.40 19.99
CA GLN A 3 -19.38 0.64 20.35
C GLN A 3 -19.11 -0.51 19.37
N ALA A 4 -20.13 -1.22 18.95
CA ALA A 4 -20.00 -2.30 17.97
C ALA A 4 -19.55 -1.77 16.60
N MET A 5 -20.11 -0.64 16.16
CA MET A 5 -19.67 0.04 14.93
C MET A 5 -18.21 0.53 15.00
N LEU A 6 -17.82 1.07 16.16
CA LEU A 6 -16.46 1.54 16.38
C LEU A 6 -15.47 0.36 16.34
N LEU A 7 -15.79 -0.74 17.02
CA LEU A 7 -14.98 -1.95 17.00
C LEU A 7 -14.89 -2.55 15.59
N PHE A 8 -15.99 -2.56 14.84
CA PHE A 8 -16.01 -3.02 13.46
C PHE A 8 -15.11 -2.18 12.56
N ASN A 9 -15.17 -0.85 12.66
CA ASN A 9 -14.33 0.05 11.88
C ASN A 9 -12.84 -0.02 12.27
N LEU A 10 -12.53 -0.48 13.49
CA LEU A 10 -11.16 -0.63 13.96
C LEU A 10 -10.50 -1.95 13.50
N LEU A 11 -11.26 -2.85 12.87
CA LEU A 11 -10.70 -4.09 12.31
C LEU A 11 -9.60 -3.79 11.30
N PRO A 12 -8.51 -4.57 11.29
CA PRO A 12 -7.38 -4.36 10.38
C PRO A 12 -7.67 -4.84 8.95
N VAL A 13 -8.83 -4.47 8.43
CA VAL A 13 -9.31 -4.82 7.09
C VAL A 13 -9.46 -3.56 6.27
N VAL A 14 -8.81 -3.46 5.15
CA VAL A 14 -9.03 -2.39 4.19
C VAL A 14 -10.32 -2.73 3.40
N PRO A 15 -11.30 -1.83 3.26
CA PRO A 15 -11.22 -0.38 3.36
C PRO A 15 -11.62 0.24 4.72
N LEU A 16 -11.74 -0.53 5.79
CA LEU A 16 -12.09 -0.04 7.11
C LEU A 16 -11.00 0.88 7.69
N ASP A 17 -11.37 1.73 8.63
CA ASP A 17 -10.47 2.71 9.23
C ASP A 17 -9.26 2.06 9.91
N GLY A 18 -9.46 0.93 10.58
CA GLY A 18 -8.38 0.15 11.18
C GLY A 18 -7.34 -0.33 10.18
N GLY A 19 -7.77 -0.80 9.02
CA GLY A 19 -6.86 -1.18 7.93
C GLY A 19 -6.06 0.00 7.39
N ARG A 20 -6.67 1.17 7.24
CA ARG A 20 -6.00 2.40 6.81
C ARG A 20 -4.97 2.90 7.83
N ILE A 21 -5.30 2.85 9.12
CA ILE A 21 -4.37 3.20 10.20
C ILE A 21 -3.17 2.27 10.16
N MET A 22 -3.39 0.95 10.07
CA MET A 22 -2.33 -0.05 10.00
C MET A 22 -1.44 0.15 8.78
N GLN A 23 -2.02 0.41 7.62
CA GLN A 23 -1.28 0.72 6.39
C GLN A 23 -0.42 1.98 6.53
N THR A 24 -0.95 3.03 7.17
CA THR A 24 -0.20 4.26 7.44
C THR A 24 0.99 4.01 8.36
N LEU A 25 0.81 3.19 9.41
CA LEU A 25 1.89 2.78 10.32
C LEU A 25 2.99 2.00 9.56
N PHE A 26 2.63 1.10 8.68
CA PHE A 26 3.60 0.39 7.85
C PHE A 26 4.40 1.32 6.95
N HIS A 27 3.79 2.38 6.42
CA HIS A 27 4.50 3.38 5.62
C HIS A 27 5.55 4.20 6.38
N LEU A 28 5.49 4.24 7.71
CA LEU A 28 6.52 4.92 8.51
C LEU A 28 7.84 4.15 8.51
N TRP A 29 7.79 2.81 8.46
CA TRP A 29 8.95 1.96 8.65
C TRP A 29 9.37 1.20 7.39
N LEU A 30 8.43 0.92 6.51
CA LEU A 30 8.63 0.09 5.32
C LEU A 30 8.57 0.92 4.03
N PRO A 31 9.26 0.48 2.95
CA PRO A 31 9.08 1.04 1.62
C PRO A 31 7.63 0.94 1.17
N TYR A 32 7.20 1.90 0.34
CA TYR A 32 5.81 2.03 -0.09
C TYR A 32 5.20 0.73 -0.60
N ALA A 33 5.88 0.04 -1.53
CA ALA A 33 5.35 -1.19 -2.12
C ALA A 33 5.23 -2.35 -1.11
N LYS A 34 6.17 -2.45 -0.15
CA LYS A 34 6.12 -3.49 0.89
C LYS A 34 5.02 -3.20 1.91
N ALA A 35 4.89 -1.95 2.34
CA ALA A 35 3.85 -1.52 3.27
C ALA A 35 2.45 -1.79 2.72
N GLN A 36 2.25 -1.50 1.44
CA GLN A 36 0.99 -1.74 0.75
C GLN A 36 0.65 -3.23 0.67
N ARG A 37 1.60 -4.08 0.25
CA ARG A 37 1.41 -5.53 0.19
C ARG A 37 1.10 -6.13 1.56
N LEU A 38 1.82 -5.69 2.61
CA LEU A 38 1.55 -6.15 3.97
C LEU A 38 0.18 -5.74 4.47
N GLY A 39 -0.28 -4.51 4.16
CA GLY A 39 -1.63 -4.07 4.49
C GLY A 39 -2.69 -5.00 3.90
N VAL A 40 -2.59 -5.31 2.61
CA VAL A 40 -3.51 -6.24 1.94
C VAL A 40 -3.42 -7.66 2.52
N LEU A 41 -2.21 -8.17 2.77
CA LEU A 41 -2.02 -9.49 3.38
C LEU A 41 -2.65 -9.58 4.78
N CYS A 42 -2.48 -8.56 5.61
CA CYS A 42 -3.13 -8.49 6.94
C CYS A 42 -4.65 -8.50 6.82
N SER A 43 -5.20 -7.77 5.85
CA SER A 43 -6.64 -7.76 5.58
C SER A 43 -7.14 -9.13 5.18
N PHE A 44 -6.47 -9.80 4.23
CA PHE A 44 -6.84 -11.16 3.83
C PHE A 44 -6.76 -12.16 5.00
N ALA A 45 -5.78 -12.02 5.88
CA ALA A 45 -5.66 -12.87 7.06
C ALA A 45 -6.75 -12.59 8.11
N ALA A 46 -7.23 -11.36 8.21
CA ALA A 46 -8.27 -10.98 9.15
C ALA A 46 -9.66 -11.50 8.75
N LEU A 47 -9.97 -11.59 7.46
CA LEU A 47 -11.28 -12.05 6.97
C LEU A 47 -11.66 -13.47 7.49
N PRO A 48 -10.82 -14.52 7.37
CA PRO A 48 -11.16 -15.83 7.92
C PRO A 48 -11.29 -15.83 9.44
N VAL A 49 -10.52 -15.00 10.15
CA VAL A 49 -10.64 -14.88 11.62
C VAL A 49 -12.00 -14.30 12.00
N ILE A 50 -12.46 -13.27 11.29
CA ILE A 50 -13.79 -12.68 11.48
C ILE A 50 -14.88 -13.72 11.18
N PHE A 51 -14.73 -14.48 10.12
CA PHE A 51 -15.67 -15.56 9.76
C PHE A 51 -15.74 -16.64 10.84
N LEU A 52 -14.59 -17.11 11.34
CA LEU A 52 -14.50 -18.14 12.36
C LEU A 52 -14.99 -17.67 13.74
N SER A 53 -14.92 -16.36 14.05
CA SER A 53 -15.42 -15.80 15.31
C SER A 53 -16.94 -15.91 15.47
N GLY A 54 -17.64 -16.22 14.38
CA GLY A 54 -19.09 -16.40 14.39
C GLY A 54 -19.90 -15.11 14.59
N CYS A 55 -19.23 -13.95 14.66
CA CYS A 55 -19.89 -12.67 14.83
C CYS A 55 -20.78 -12.27 13.65
N MET A 56 -20.60 -12.91 12.49
CA MET A 56 -21.32 -12.57 11.26
C MET A 56 -21.96 -13.83 10.63
N ARG A 57 -22.72 -14.57 11.44
CA ARG A 57 -23.46 -15.75 10.95
C ARG A 57 -24.79 -15.42 10.27
N ASP A 58 -25.28 -14.22 10.47
CA ASP A 58 -26.49 -13.73 9.84
C ASP A 58 -26.29 -13.47 8.34
N ALA A 59 -27.36 -13.52 7.56
CA ALA A 59 -27.32 -13.26 6.13
C ALA A 59 -26.68 -11.90 5.78
N ALA A 60 -26.96 -10.86 6.57
CA ALA A 60 -26.37 -9.54 6.43
C ALA A 60 -24.85 -9.57 6.66
N GLY A 61 -24.39 -10.31 7.67
CA GLY A 61 -22.96 -10.48 7.96
C GLY A 61 -22.22 -11.20 6.84
N MET A 62 -22.81 -12.25 6.27
CA MET A 62 -22.25 -12.97 5.14
C MET A 62 -22.12 -12.10 3.88
N ILE A 63 -23.13 -11.29 3.59
CA ILE A 63 -23.07 -10.33 2.48
C ILE A 63 -21.96 -9.30 2.74
N THR A 64 -21.84 -8.78 3.94
CA THR A 64 -20.80 -7.83 4.32
C THR A 64 -19.40 -8.41 4.14
N LEU A 65 -19.16 -9.64 4.60
CA LEU A 65 -17.88 -10.34 4.40
C LEU A 65 -17.57 -10.55 2.91
N PHE A 66 -18.58 -10.92 2.12
CA PHE A 66 -18.40 -11.08 0.68
C PHE A 66 -18.03 -9.77 -0.01
N VAL A 67 -18.68 -8.67 0.35
CA VAL A 67 -18.37 -7.32 -0.18
C VAL A 67 -16.95 -6.91 0.21
N LEU A 68 -16.55 -7.12 1.47
CA LEU A 68 -15.18 -6.84 1.93
C LEU A 68 -14.16 -7.68 1.15
N PHE A 69 -14.42 -8.95 0.94
CA PHE A 69 -13.54 -9.83 0.16
C PHE A 69 -13.36 -9.34 -1.28
N ILE A 70 -14.45 -8.95 -1.96
CA ILE A 70 -14.38 -8.40 -3.31
C ILE A 70 -13.59 -7.09 -3.34
N GLN A 71 -13.79 -6.21 -2.36
CA GLN A 71 -13.04 -4.95 -2.27
C GLN A 71 -11.53 -5.19 -2.08
N GLU A 72 -11.15 -6.15 -1.24
CA GLU A 72 -9.75 -6.55 -1.06
C GLU A 72 -9.13 -7.09 -2.35
N LEU A 73 -9.87 -7.92 -3.08
CA LEU A 73 -9.42 -8.47 -4.35
C LEU A 73 -9.18 -7.35 -5.38
N MET A 74 -10.11 -6.40 -5.47
CA MET A 74 -9.98 -5.23 -6.34
C MET A 74 -8.79 -4.35 -5.93
N GLN A 75 -8.56 -4.16 -4.65
CA GLN A 75 -7.44 -3.38 -4.14
C GLN A 75 -6.11 -4.06 -4.46
N HIS A 76 -6.02 -5.38 -4.29
CA HIS A 76 -4.84 -6.14 -4.71
C HIS A 76 -4.52 -5.94 -6.19
N ALA A 77 -5.53 -5.95 -7.05
CA ALA A 77 -5.37 -5.70 -8.48
C ALA A 77 -4.85 -4.27 -8.79
N ARG A 78 -5.22 -3.28 -7.98
CA ARG A 78 -4.80 -1.88 -8.14
C ARG A 78 -3.42 -1.53 -7.58
N LEU A 79 -2.77 -2.44 -6.85
CA LEU A 79 -1.48 -2.16 -6.19
C LEU A 79 -0.42 -1.61 -7.16
N THR A 80 -0.38 -2.10 -8.37
CA THR A 80 0.59 -1.64 -9.39
C THR A 80 0.28 -0.23 -9.87
N GLU A 81 -0.99 0.11 -10.06
CA GLU A 81 -1.43 1.44 -10.49
C GLU A 81 -1.17 2.48 -9.40
N GLU A 82 -1.50 2.17 -8.16
CA GLU A 82 -1.24 3.04 -7.01
C GLU A 82 0.25 3.30 -6.82
N ARG A 83 1.09 2.27 -6.99
CA ARG A 83 2.54 2.42 -6.96
C ARG A 83 3.03 3.38 -8.05
N MET A 84 2.52 3.26 -9.27
CA MET A 84 2.88 4.15 -10.37
C MET A 84 2.38 5.57 -10.16
N SER A 85 1.18 5.72 -9.62
CA SER A 85 0.62 7.02 -9.23
C SER A 85 1.48 7.70 -8.17
N PHE A 86 1.89 6.95 -7.14
CA PHE A 86 2.81 7.44 -6.12
C PHE A 86 4.15 7.89 -6.71
N TYR A 87 4.75 7.12 -7.62
CA TYR A 87 6.02 7.48 -8.25
C TYR A 87 5.89 8.73 -9.13
N ARG A 88 4.77 8.89 -9.84
CA ARG A 88 4.48 10.09 -10.63
C ARG A 88 4.31 11.32 -9.73
N TYR A 89 3.62 11.18 -8.63
CA TYR A 89 3.47 12.26 -7.64
C TYR A 89 4.83 12.68 -7.07
N ARG A 90 5.71 11.73 -6.73
CA ARG A 90 7.06 11.99 -6.21
C ARG A 90 7.97 12.68 -7.22
N LEU A 91 7.79 12.40 -8.50
CA LEU A 91 8.55 13.07 -9.57
C LEU A 91 8.23 14.56 -9.65
N SER A 92 6.95 14.94 -9.49
CA SER A 92 6.50 16.32 -9.52
C SER A 92 6.70 17.05 -8.19
N HIS A 93 6.61 16.34 -7.05
CA HIS A 93 6.71 16.90 -5.70
C HIS A 93 7.85 16.23 -4.93
N PRO A 94 9.09 16.73 -5.02
CA PRO A 94 10.21 16.16 -4.28
C PRO A 94 10.02 16.38 -2.78
N PHE A 95 10.22 15.32 -2.00
CA PHE A 95 10.11 15.38 -0.55
C PHE A 95 11.47 15.74 0.06
N LEU A 96 11.51 16.83 0.81
CA LEU A 96 12.67 17.29 1.57
C LEU A 96 12.56 16.76 3.00
N GLY A 97 13.09 15.58 3.26
CA GLY A 97 13.06 14.95 4.57
C GLY A 97 14.39 14.26 4.93
N ARG A 98 14.39 13.45 5.98
CA ARG A 98 15.57 12.67 6.36
C ARG A 98 16.03 11.78 5.23
N ARG A 99 17.32 11.87 4.88
CA ARG A 99 17.95 11.06 3.84
C ARG A 99 17.98 9.60 4.24
N LYS A 100 17.68 8.70 3.30
CA LYS A 100 17.85 7.26 3.45
C LYS A 100 18.45 6.67 2.18
N VAL A 101 19.56 5.96 2.36
CA VAL A 101 20.23 5.21 1.28
C VAL A 101 19.75 3.77 1.34
N HIS A 102 19.35 3.20 0.23
CA HIS A 102 18.95 1.79 0.16
C HIS A 102 19.26 1.19 -1.22
N ALA A 103 19.57 -0.11 -1.22
CA ALA A 103 19.90 -0.86 -2.42
C ALA A 103 18.66 -1.34 -3.21
N GLN A 104 17.47 -1.24 -2.64
CA GLN A 104 16.24 -1.71 -3.26
C GLN A 104 15.56 -0.59 -4.04
N HIS A 105 14.94 -0.93 -5.18
CA HIS A 105 14.21 0.00 -6.06
C HIS A 105 12.83 0.41 -5.54
N ASP A 106 12.60 0.32 -4.23
CA ASP A 106 11.37 0.75 -3.56
C ASP A 106 11.59 2.04 -2.78
N LEU A 107 10.69 3.01 -2.95
CA LEU A 107 10.79 4.32 -2.32
C LEU A 107 10.04 4.36 -0.99
N TYR A 108 10.61 5.06 -0.01
CA TYR A 108 9.95 5.37 1.25
C TYR A 108 9.09 6.63 1.10
N ARG A 109 7.87 6.59 1.62
CA ARG A 109 6.91 7.70 1.49
C ARG A 109 7.38 8.97 2.22
N ASN A 110 7.94 8.82 3.41
CA ASN A 110 8.25 9.94 4.31
C ASN A 110 9.75 10.24 4.41
N ARG A 111 10.54 9.92 3.37
CA ARG A 111 11.99 10.13 3.37
C ARG A 111 12.48 10.58 2.01
N THR A 112 13.61 11.27 1.98
CA THR A 112 14.37 11.51 0.74
C THR A 112 15.15 10.25 0.42
N ASN A 113 14.86 9.62 -0.72
CA ASN A 113 15.43 8.34 -1.10
C ASN A 113 16.68 8.55 -1.97
N TYR A 114 17.74 7.82 -1.64
CA TYR A 114 18.93 7.67 -2.49
C TYR A 114 19.07 6.18 -2.81
N LEU A 115 19.10 5.87 -4.09
CA LEU A 115 19.21 4.48 -4.55
C LEU A 115 20.68 4.20 -4.86
N GLN A 116 21.16 3.06 -4.36
CA GLN A 116 22.49 2.58 -4.67
C GLN A 116 22.44 1.65 -5.87
N GLU A 117 23.06 2.07 -6.96
CA GLU A 117 23.23 1.26 -8.16
C GLU A 117 24.72 0.97 -8.33
N GLY A 118 25.16 -0.22 -7.87
CA GLY A 118 26.57 -0.55 -7.76
C GLY A 118 27.29 0.34 -6.74
N THR A 119 28.31 1.07 -7.19
CA THR A 119 29.09 2.02 -6.36
C THR A 119 28.54 3.44 -6.37
N GLN A 120 27.57 3.76 -7.22
CA GLN A 120 27.04 5.10 -7.39
C GLN A 120 25.73 5.30 -6.62
N LEU A 121 25.58 6.46 -5.97
CA LEU A 121 24.35 6.91 -5.34
C LEU A 121 23.57 7.74 -6.35
N ILE A 122 22.38 7.27 -6.70
CA ILE A 122 21.49 7.96 -7.63
C ILE A 122 20.37 8.61 -6.83
N ASP A 123 20.12 9.89 -7.12
CA ASP A 123 18.99 10.62 -6.55
C ASP A 123 17.65 10.06 -7.06
N GLU A 124 16.65 10.06 -6.17
CA GLU A 124 15.28 9.59 -6.45
C GLU A 124 14.72 10.15 -7.76
N ARG A 125 14.93 11.44 -8.01
CA ARG A 125 14.42 12.13 -9.20
C ARG A 125 15.04 11.61 -10.49
N THR A 126 16.34 11.38 -10.47
CA THR A 126 17.09 10.86 -11.63
C THR A 126 16.66 9.43 -11.94
N TRP A 127 16.49 8.62 -10.91
CA TRP A 127 15.99 7.26 -11.05
C TRP A 127 14.56 7.21 -11.59
N LEU A 128 13.65 8.01 -11.05
CA LEU A 128 12.27 8.10 -11.53
C LEU A 128 12.18 8.55 -12.99
N LYS A 129 13.00 9.54 -13.40
CA LYS A 129 13.06 9.97 -14.80
C LYS A 129 13.49 8.84 -15.72
N ARG A 130 14.49 8.05 -15.33
CA ARG A 130 14.95 6.88 -16.11
C ARG A 130 13.84 5.83 -16.21
N LEU A 131 13.15 5.53 -15.10
CA LEU A 131 12.06 4.55 -15.06
C LEU A 131 10.93 4.91 -16.04
N PHE A 132 10.50 6.17 -16.06
CA PHE A 132 9.43 6.63 -16.95
C PHE A 132 9.89 6.76 -18.41
N HIS A 133 11.15 7.10 -18.65
CA HIS A 133 11.70 7.21 -20.01
C HIS A 133 11.82 5.83 -20.68
N CYS A 134 12.31 4.82 -19.95
CA CYS A 134 12.36 3.44 -20.45
C CYS A 134 10.96 2.89 -20.77
N ARG A 135 9.95 3.22 -19.98
CA ARG A 135 8.58 2.75 -20.19
C ARG A 135 7.87 3.44 -21.34
N SER A 136 8.20 4.71 -21.61
CA SER A 136 7.69 5.43 -22.80
C SER A 136 8.22 4.84 -24.10
N GLY A 137 9.44 4.32 -24.11
CA GLY A 137 10.02 3.65 -25.26
C GLY A 137 9.47 2.26 -25.57
N GLN A 138 8.89 1.57 -24.57
CA GLN A 138 8.28 0.24 -24.76
C GLN A 138 6.85 0.27 -25.31
N ASN A 139 6.17 1.41 -25.25
CA ASN A 139 4.80 1.57 -25.79
C ASN A 139 4.75 2.05 -27.25
N MET A 140 5.90 2.08 -27.93
CA MET A 140 6.01 2.49 -29.36
C MET A 140 6.42 1.34 -30.30
N ILE A 141 6.20 0.07 -29.89
CA ILE A 141 6.35 -1.10 -30.78
C ILE A 141 5.05 -1.86 -30.83
#